data_d173f14daf34b7ff846bdac72913d392
#
_entry.id   d173f14daf34b7ff846bdac72913d392
#
_cell.length_a   1.000
_cell.length_b   1.000
_cell.length_c   1.000
_cell.angle_alpha   90.00
_cell.angle_beta   90.00
_cell.angle_gamma   90.00
#
_symmetry.space_group_name_H-M   'P 1'
#
loop_
_entity.id
_entity.type
_entity.pdbx_description
1 polymer ?
#
loop_
_entity_poly.entity_id
_entity_poly.type
_entity_poly.pdbx_seq_one_letter_code
_entity_poly.pdbx_strand_id
1 'polypeptide(L)'
;MRELVQPEQTEITKRKLNSLFPLLPPVQHRISFMLKPIYAALALVLVLTGCRTIGPGSIARDRADYSDAISESWKRQTLLNIVKLRYLDPPIFIDVANIVSGYQLQVGGSVGGQISSMRAIQGNSMNLGGAATFIDRPTITYTPLTGNKFIKGLMTPLPPESVFFMIQSGWPADAVLFAAVAEMNGLKNQGTSMKGVSPPDAGFLRVLALMRKIQLSGAVAFRVKQDSQKQQTSILTFRSKDISPQTLEDIHELRRLLRLDPDAAEISLVFGSTATNDKEVAMLTRSLMHQLATMASQVDAPEEDVRQGRAVPGWEVVANDTNAVRLIQIRSSKSKPADTFVAIDYHHHWFWIDDRDLKSKRVFSFMMMLFTLADTGERENLPLITIPAQ
;
A
#
# COMPACT_ATOMS: atom_id res chain seq x y z
N MET A 1 31.54 -54.53 34.19
CA MET A 1 32.01 -55.67 33.42
C MET A 1 32.56 -55.17 32.15
N ARG A 2 33.85 -55.11 32.11
CA ARG A 2 34.78 -55.71 31.08
C ARG A 2 34.71 -55.02 29.76
N GLU A 3 35.77 -54.60 29.08
CA GLU A 3 37.23 -54.70 29.35
C GLU A 3 37.92 -53.83 28.27
N LEU A 4 38.98 -53.21 28.70
CA LEU A 4 40.07 -52.62 27.89
C LEU A 4 40.68 -53.68 26.95
N VAL A 5 41.04 -53.24 25.73
CA VAL A 5 42.24 -53.80 25.05
C VAL A 5 42.86 -52.69 24.15
N GLN A 6 44.03 -52.21 24.56
CA GLN A 6 45.15 -51.89 23.66
C GLN A 6 45.89 -53.18 23.36
N PRO A 7 46.56 -53.33 22.25
CA PRO A 7 47.99 -53.11 22.11
C PRO A 7 48.40 -52.64 20.71
N GLU A 8 49.51 -52.26 20.32
CA GLU A 8 50.93 -52.54 20.64
C GLU A 8 51.72 -51.97 19.41
N GLN A 9 52.88 -51.52 19.70
CA GLN A 9 53.88 -50.92 18.82
C GLN A 9 54.33 -51.86 17.72
N THR A 10 54.69 -51.28 16.56
CA THR A 10 55.78 -51.81 15.74
C THR A 10 56.62 -50.69 15.16
N GLU A 11 57.61 -50.34 15.90
CA GLU A 11 58.86 -49.73 15.49
C GLU A 11 59.57 -50.75 14.63
N ILE A 12 59.87 -50.53 13.37
CA ILE A 12 60.99 -51.05 12.55
C ILE A 12 60.78 -50.48 11.13
N THR A 13 61.57 -49.55 10.75
CA THR A 13 62.36 -49.34 9.55
C THR A 13 62.61 -47.88 9.24
N LYS A 14 63.35 -47.24 10.12
CA LYS A 14 64.16 -46.07 9.77
C LYS A 14 65.58 -46.61 9.56
N ARG A 15 65.95 -46.93 8.34
CA ARG A 15 67.36 -46.86 7.79
C ARG A 15 67.37 -47.29 6.34
N LYS A 16 68.00 -46.41 5.53
CA LYS A 16 68.31 -46.56 4.09
C LYS A 16 67.26 -46.04 3.13
N LEU A 17 67.26 -44.71 2.92
CA LEU A 17 67.23 -44.10 1.60
C LEU A 17 67.74 -42.64 1.67
N ASN A 18 68.94 -42.50 2.16
CA ASN A 18 69.71 -41.26 1.99
C ASN A 18 70.86 -41.62 1.03
N SER A 19 70.64 -41.37 -0.22
CA SER A 19 71.65 -41.05 -1.25
C SER A 19 71.08 -41.31 -2.62
N LEU A 20 70.60 -40.25 -3.25
CA LEU A 20 70.50 -40.09 -4.70
C LEU A 20 69.44 -39.03 -5.04
N PHE A 21 69.70 -37.76 -4.66
CA PHE A 21 69.17 -36.62 -5.43
C PHE A 21 70.03 -35.41 -5.13
N PRO A 22 70.57 -34.70 -6.14
CA PRO A 22 71.36 -33.49 -5.93
C PRO A 22 70.42 -32.35 -5.48
N LEU A 23 70.91 -31.56 -4.54
CA LEU A 23 70.38 -30.35 -3.99
C LEU A 23 69.95 -29.38 -5.10
N LEU A 24 68.65 -29.19 -5.39
CA LEU A 24 68.11 -28.05 -6.08
C LEU A 24 67.89 -26.94 -5.02
N PRO A 25 68.29 -25.70 -5.33
CA PRO A 25 68.15 -24.59 -4.39
C PRO A 25 66.63 -24.25 -4.15
N PRO A 26 66.25 -23.75 -2.97
CA PRO A 26 64.88 -23.46 -2.65
C PRO A 26 64.31 -22.31 -3.49
N VAL A 27 63.44 -22.64 -4.41
CA VAL A 27 62.66 -21.68 -5.26
C VAL A 27 61.56 -20.98 -4.47
N GLN A 28 61.45 -21.20 -3.16
CA GLN A 28 60.31 -20.73 -2.36
C GLN A 28 60.29 -19.21 -2.00
N HIS A 29 61.35 -18.46 -2.26
CA HIS A 29 61.40 -17.04 -1.83
C HIS A 29 61.03 -15.98 -2.90
N ARG A 30 60.91 -16.37 -4.17
CA ARG A 30 60.57 -15.38 -5.23
C ARG A 30 59.09 -15.25 -5.52
N ILE A 31 58.28 -16.25 -5.25
CA ILE A 31 56.84 -16.21 -5.55
C ILE A 31 56.10 -15.37 -4.51
N SER A 32 56.52 -15.34 -3.26
CA SER A 32 55.88 -14.55 -2.19
C SER A 32 56.07 -13.02 -2.35
N PHE A 33 57.08 -12.58 -3.08
CA PHE A 33 57.31 -11.14 -3.28
C PHE A 33 56.51 -10.54 -4.44
N MET A 34 56.12 -11.34 -5.43
CA MET A 34 55.28 -10.91 -6.55
C MET A 34 53.78 -10.92 -6.25
N LEU A 35 53.34 -11.72 -5.27
CA LEU A 35 51.92 -11.78 -4.87
C LEU A 35 51.47 -10.60 -4.03
N LYS A 36 52.39 -9.98 -3.27
CA LYS A 36 52.05 -8.86 -2.40
C LYS A 36 51.51 -7.61 -3.14
N PRO A 37 52.09 -7.18 -4.28
CA PRO A 37 51.53 -6.05 -5.04
C PRO A 37 50.18 -6.39 -5.70
N ILE A 38 49.92 -7.65 -6.04
CA ILE A 38 48.65 -8.07 -6.62
C ILE A 38 47.54 -8.01 -5.59
N TYR A 39 47.78 -8.46 -4.36
CA TYR A 39 46.80 -8.35 -3.28
C TYR A 39 46.58 -6.88 -2.88
N ALA A 40 47.61 -6.03 -2.90
CA ALA A 40 47.48 -4.60 -2.64
C ALA A 40 46.67 -3.90 -3.77
N ALA A 41 46.92 -4.26 -5.03
CA ALA A 41 46.15 -3.76 -6.17
C ALA A 41 44.69 -4.24 -6.15
N LEU A 42 44.44 -5.49 -5.80
CA LEU A 42 43.09 -6.04 -5.66
C LEU A 42 42.31 -5.36 -4.51
N ALA A 43 42.96 -5.14 -3.38
CA ALA A 43 42.40 -4.39 -2.25
C ALA A 43 42.10 -2.93 -2.61
N LEU A 44 42.99 -2.27 -3.37
CA LEU A 44 42.79 -0.91 -3.88
C LEU A 44 41.62 -0.83 -4.85
N VAL A 45 41.46 -1.80 -5.75
CA VAL A 45 40.33 -1.88 -6.68
C VAL A 45 39.00 -2.10 -5.92
N LEU A 46 38.98 -2.95 -4.89
CA LEU A 46 37.81 -3.17 -4.03
C LEU A 46 37.40 -1.90 -3.25
N VAL A 47 38.37 -1.10 -2.80
CA VAL A 47 38.11 0.19 -2.12
C VAL A 47 37.59 1.23 -3.11
N LEU A 48 38.08 1.26 -4.34
CA LEU A 48 37.66 2.22 -5.38
C LEU A 48 36.25 1.91 -5.95
N THR A 49 35.80 0.67 -5.92
CA THR A 49 34.45 0.30 -6.39
C THR A 49 33.36 0.60 -5.35
N GLY A 50 33.71 0.75 -4.06
CA GLY A 50 32.77 1.05 -2.98
C GLY A 50 32.18 2.46 -2.99
N CYS A 51 32.82 3.42 -3.66
CA CYS A 51 32.40 4.85 -3.60
C CYS A 51 31.27 5.23 -4.57
N ARG A 52 30.74 4.32 -5.39
CA ARG A 52 29.70 4.65 -6.37
C ARG A 52 28.27 4.63 -5.84
N THR A 53 28.06 4.22 -4.60
CA THR A 53 26.72 4.01 -4.01
C THR A 53 26.20 5.17 -3.18
N ILE A 54 26.98 6.27 -3.02
CA ILE A 54 26.61 7.45 -2.24
C ILE A 54 26.42 8.64 -3.19
N GLY A 55 25.46 9.52 -2.89
CA GLY A 55 25.13 10.69 -3.70
C GLY A 55 24.09 10.39 -4.79
N PRO A 56 24.23 10.90 -6.01
CA PRO A 56 23.19 10.71 -7.06
C PRO A 56 22.88 9.26 -7.38
N GLY A 57 23.80 8.33 -7.16
CA GLY A 57 23.61 6.89 -7.38
C GLY A 57 22.65 6.22 -6.39
N SER A 58 22.41 6.80 -5.21
CA SER A 58 21.46 6.27 -4.23
C SER A 58 20.01 6.66 -4.53
N ILE A 59 19.78 7.76 -5.28
CA ILE A 59 18.44 8.34 -5.48
C ILE A 59 17.43 7.33 -6.04
N ALA A 60 17.82 6.54 -7.02
CA ALA A 60 16.91 5.58 -7.65
C ALA A 60 16.47 4.47 -6.66
N ARG A 61 17.42 3.94 -5.88
CA ARG A 61 17.18 2.94 -4.85
C ARG A 61 16.33 3.51 -3.74
N ASP A 62 16.75 4.65 -3.15
CA ASP A 62 16.09 5.27 -2.03
C ASP A 62 14.65 5.66 -2.38
N ARG A 63 14.45 6.19 -3.60
CA ARG A 63 13.11 6.53 -4.08
C ARG A 63 12.20 5.30 -4.17
N ALA A 64 12.70 4.16 -4.62
CA ALA A 64 11.93 2.93 -4.67
C ALA A 64 11.62 2.42 -3.27
N ASP A 65 12.64 2.29 -2.41
CA ASP A 65 12.51 1.75 -1.05
C ASP A 65 11.56 2.60 -0.19
N TYR A 66 11.69 3.94 -0.24
CA TYR A 66 10.78 4.83 0.50
C TYR A 66 9.36 4.81 -0.08
N SER A 67 9.20 4.75 -1.40
CA SER A 67 7.86 4.66 -2.02
C SER A 67 7.13 3.38 -1.60
N ASP A 68 7.83 2.25 -1.59
CA ASP A 68 7.28 0.97 -1.16
C ASP A 68 6.94 0.98 0.33
N ALA A 69 7.82 1.51 1.17
CA ALA A 69 7.60 1.62 2.62
C ALA A 69 6.40 2.53 2.95
N ILE A 70 6.27 3.69 2.26
CA ILE A 70 5.14 4.61 2.43
C ILE A 70 3.84 3.93 1.97
N SER A 71 3.84 3.30 0.81
CA SER A 71 2.68 2.60 0.26
C SER A 71 2.19 1.50 1.20
N GLU A 72 3.10 0.68 1.72
CA GLU A 72 2.78 -0.38 2.66
C GLU A 72 2.27 0.17 4.01
N SER A 73 2.91 1.23 4.52
CA SER A 73 2.47 1.91 5.74
C SER A 73 1.06 2.47 5.57
N TRP A 74 0.76 3.07 4.41
CA TRP A 74 -0.55 3.64 4.14
C TRP A 74 -1.64 2.58 4.00
N LYS A 75 -1.36 1.45 3.35
CA LYS A 75 -2.27 0.30 3.32
C LYS A 75 -2.61 -0.19 4.73
N ARG A 76 -1.60 -0.36 5.58
CA ARG A 76 -1.78 -0.80 6.97
C ARG A 76 -2.58 0.21 7.79
N GLN A 77 -2.30 1.49 7.68
CA GLN A 77 -3.03 2.55 8.36
C GLN A 77 -4.51 2.57 7.94
N THR A 78 -4.79 2.43 6.63
CA THR A 78 -6.15 2.39 6.11
C THR A 78 -6.91 1.17 6.64
N LEU A 79 -6.30 -0.01 6.61
CA LEU A 79 -6.90 -1.23 7.17
C LEU A 79 -7.14 -1.10 8.68
N LEU A 80 -6.17 -0.55 9.42
CA LEU A 80 -6.29 -0.32 10.86
C LEU A 80 -7.49 0.60 11.16
N ASN A 81 -7.66 1.68 10.41
CA ASN A 81 -8.77 2.61 10.60
C ASN A 81 -10.13 1.97 10.27
N ILE A 82 -10.20 1.12 9.26
CA ILE A 82 -11.40 0.33 8.95
C ILE A 82 -11.73 -0.62 10.12
N VAL A 83 -10.74 -1.33 10.65
CA VAL A 83 -10.94 -2.24 11.79
C VAL A 83 -11.32 -1.48 13.05
N LYS A 84 -10.67 -0.35 13.37
CA LYS A 84 -11.03 0.52 14.49
C LYS A 84 -12.50 0.93 14.45
N LEU A 85 -13.01 1.33 13.29
CA LEU A 85 -14.43 1.68 13.14
C LEU A 85 -15.38 0.52 13.44
N ARG A 86 -14.97 -0.72 13.20
CA ARG A 86 -15.74 -1.92 13.57
C ARG A 86 -15.90 -2.05 15.09
N TYR A 87 -14.90 -1.54 15.85
CA TYR A 87 -14.88 -1.52 17.32
C TYR A 87 -15.31 -0.18 17.91
N LEU A 88 -15.83 0.74 17.09
CA LEU A 88 -16.21 2.11 17.46
C LEU A 88 -15.04 2.97 17.97
N ASP A 89 -13.82 2.58 17.66
CA ASP A 89 -12.67 3.40 17.93
C ASP A 89 -12.49 4.48 16.84
N PRO A 90 -12.09 5.71 17.22
CA PRO A 90 -11.90 6.78 16.26
C PRO A 90 -10.75 6.48 15.30
N PRO A 91 -10.93 6.70 14.00
CA PRO A 91 -9.87 6.56 13.02
C PRO A 91 -8.87 7.71 13.17
N ILE A 92 -7.58 7.40 13.02
CA ILE A 92 -6.49 8.38 13.05
C ILE A 92 -5.69 8.22 11.77
N PHE A 93 -5.47 9.34 11.08
CA PHE A 93 -4.67 9.38 9.85
C PHE A 93 -3.41 10.20 10.10
N ILE A 94 -2.29 9.66 9.68
CA ILE A 94 -0.96 10.29 9.79
C ILE A 94 -0.34 10.27 8.40
N ASP A 95 0.06 11.43 7.91
CA ASP A 95 0.75 11.55 6.63
C ASP A 95 2.27 11.69 6.82
N VAL A 96 3.03 11.22 5.84
CA VAL A 96 4.48 11.43 5.75
C VAL A 96 4.71 12.72 4.99
N ALA A 97 4.92 13.81 5.71
CA ALA A 97 5.06 15.13 5.11
C ALA A 97 6.38 15.30 4.36
N ASN A 98 7.47 14.76 4.91
CA ASN A 98 8.80 14.89 4.32
C ASN A 98 9.73 13.78 4.80
N ILE A 99 10.63 13.35 3.90
CA ILE A 99 11.75 12.45 4.22
C ILE A 99 13.02 13.14 3.77
N VAL A 100 13.92 13.41 4.70
CA VAL A 100 15.25 13.95 4.44
C VAL A 100 16.27 12.84 4.67
N SER A 101 16.86 12.33 3.60
CA SER A 101 17.91 11.31 3.67
C SER A 101 19.24 11.98 4.00
N GLY A 102 19.92 11.51 5.03
CA GLY A 102 21.26 11.97 5.43
C GLY A 102 22.25 10.81 5.44
N TYR A 103 23.21 10.85 4.54
CA TYR A 103 24.27 9.84 4.46
C TYR A 103 25.60 10.44 4.87
N GLN A 104 26.32 9.75 5.75
CA GLN A 104 27.67 10.13 6.13
C GLN A 104 28.60 8.92 6.00
N LEU A 105 29.67 9.08 5.24
CA LEU A 105 30.76 8.11 5.17
C LEU A 105 31.97 8.69 5.89
N GLN A 106 32.38 8.05 6.97
CA GLN A 106 33.62 8.35 7.67
C GLN A 106 34.63 7.28 7.34
N VAL A 107 35.75 7.68 6.74
CA VAL A 107 36.90 6.81 6.46
C VAL A 107 38.06 7.30 7.27
N GLY A 108 38.56 6.43 8.15
CA GLY A 108 39.74 6.69 8.99
C GLY A 108 40.85 5.71 8.67
N GLY A 109 42.06 6.21 8.45
CA GLY A 109 43.25 5.38 8.34
C GLY A 109 44.25 5.76 9.44
N SER A 110 44.83 4.79 10.12
CA SER A 110 45.90 5.00 11.08
C SER A 110 47.15 4.22 10.65
N VAL A 111 48.28 4.89 10.64
CA VAL A 111 49.58 4.25 10.45
C VAL A 111 50.43 4.53 11.68
N GLY A 112 50.77 3.49 12.42
CA GLY A 112 51.64 3.55 13.59
C GLY A 112 52.89 2.71 13.36
N GLY A 113 54.04 3.27 13.61
CA GLY A 113 55.33 2.57 13.56
C GLY A 113 56.08 2.72 14.86
N GLN A 114 56.62 1.65 15.41
CA GLN A 114 57.52 1.67 16.53
C GLN A 114 58.89 1.16 16.08
N ILE A 115 59.90 2.02 16.17
CA ILE A 115 61.29 1.65 15.89
C ILE A 115 61.99 1.47 17.24
N SER A 116 62.44 0.24 17.51
CA SER A 116 63.17 -0.10 18.70
C SER A 116 64.68 0.05 18.50
N SER A 117 65.43 0.51 19.53
CA SER A 117 66.87 0.53 19.46
C SER A 117 67.44 -0.89 19.39
N MET A 118 68.61 -1.09 18.80
CA MET A 118 69.28 -2.41 18.60
C MET A 118 69.44 -3.29 19.88
N ARG A 119 69.15 -2.76 21.06
CA ARG A 119 69.27 -3.48 22.34
C ARG A 119 67.93 -3.81 22.98
N ALA A 120 66.81 -3.45 22.36
CA ALA A 120 65.49 -3.75 22.91
C ALA A 120 65.04 -5.15 22.46
N ILE A 121 64.51 -5.91 23.43
CA ILE A 121 63.95 -7.28 23.19
C ILE A 121 62.69 -7.23 22.30
N GLN A 122 62.03 -6.06 22.18
CA GLN A 122 60.91 -5.85 21.30
C GLN A 122 61.39 -5.36 19.91
N GLY A 123 61.09 -6.13 18.88
CA GLY A 123 61.45 -5.80 17.51
C GLY A 123 60.60 -4.61 16.95
N ASN A 124 61.02 -4.12 15.79
CA ASN A 124 60.25 -3.10 15.08
C ASN A 124 58.85 -3.61 14.71
N SER A 125 57.84 -2.80 15.00
CA SER A 125 56.46 -3.12 14.61
C SER A 125 55.86 -1.99 13.78
N MET A 126 55.12 -2.36 12.78
CA MET A 126 54.32 -1.44 11.97
C MET A 126 52.87 -1.88 12.05
N ASN A 127 52.00 -1.01 12.52
CA ASN A 127 50.56 -1.22 12.61
C ASN A 127 49.87 -0.38 11.55
N LEU A 128 49.15 -1.02 10.68
CA LEU A 128 48.21 -0.35 9.75
C LEU A 128 46.79 -0.64 10.23
N GLY A 129 46.03 0.40 10.50
CA GLY A 129 44.61 0.32 10.84
C GLY A 129 43.77 1.09 9.80
N GLY A 130 42.67 0.51 9.38
CA GLY A 130 41.68 1.18 8.53
C GLY A 130 40.31 0.96 9.12
N ALA A 131 39.51 2.00 9.24
CA ALA A 131 38.10 1.93 9.64
C ALA A 131 37.25 2.71 8.64
N ALA A 132 36.15 2.14 8.20
CA ALA A 132 35.13 2.82 7.43
C ALA A 132 33.79 2.66 8.14
N THR A 133 33.14 3.78 8.46
CA THR A 133 31.83 3.81 9.09
C THR A 133 30.86 4.48 8.14
N PHE A 134 29.82 3.72 7.74
CA PHE A 134 28.70 4.25 6.99
C PHE A 134 27.55 4.54 7.96
N ILE A 135 27.03 5.76 7.93
CA ILE A 135 25.94 6.21 8.79
C ILE A 135 24.81 6.65 7.88
N ASP A 136 23.65 6.01 8.03
CA ASP A 136 22.39 6.39 7.41
C ASP A 136 21.45 6.91 8.50
N ARG A 137 21.05 8.18 8.41
CA ARG A 137 20.19 8.87 9.37
C ARG A 137 19.06 9.62 8.65
N PRO A 138 18.04 8.91 8.14
CA PRO A 138 16.90 9.60 7.57
C PRO A 138 16.11 10.32 8.68
N THR A 139 15.67 11.53 8.39
CA THR A 139 14.70 12.26 9.21
C THR A 139 13.34 12.16 8.52
N ILE A 140 12.37 11.54 9.20
CA ILE A 140 11.01 11.38 8.70
C ILE A 140 10.09 12.29 9.51
N THR A 141 9.37 13.17 8.83
CA THR A 141 8.40 14.08 9.47
C THR A 141 6.99 13.52 9.26
N TYR A 142 6.30 13.24 10.36
CA TYR A 142 4.91 12.81 10.36
C TYR A 142 4.01 13.98 10.71
N THR A 143 2.90 14.13 9.95
CA THR A 143 1.87 15.13 10.20
C THR A 143 0.54 14.43 10.45
N PRO A 144 -0.04 14.54 11.64
CA PRO A 144 -1.40 14.05 11.89
C PRO A 144 -2.40 14.82 11.03
N LEU A 145 -3.22 14.10 10.28
CA LEU A 145 -4.33 14.67 9.53
C LEU A 145 -5.50 14.90 10.49
N THR A 146 -5.59 16.10 11.02
CA THR A 146 -6.56 16.52 12.02
C THR A 146 -7.14 17.90 11.70
N GLY A 147 -8.12 18.33 12.49
CA GLY A 147 -8.72 19.66 12.33
C GLY A 147 -9.97 19.68 11.46
N ASN A 148 -10.66 20.84 11.49
CA ASN A 148 -11.97 20.99 10.87
C ASN A 148 -11.97 20.75 9.35
N LYS A 149 -10.91 21.14 8.64
CA LYS A 149 -10.79 20.98 7.19
C LYS A 149 -10.74 19.51 6.79
N PHE A 150 -9.90 18.73 7.48
CA PHE A 150 -9.77 17.29 7.23
C PHE A 150 -11.06 16.54 7.57
N ILE A 151 -11.63 16.78 8.76
CA ILE A 151 -12.90 16.16 9.18
C ILE A 151 -14.03 16.52 8.21
N LYS A 152 -14.13 17.79 7.80
CA LYS A 152 -15.10 18.22 6.79
C LYS A 152 -14.92 17.48 5.48
N GLY A 153 -13.68 17.31 4.99
CA GLY A 153 -13.38 16.53 3.78
C GLY A 153 -13.83 15.07 3.91
N LEU A 154 -13.55 14.42 5.03
CA LEU A 154 -14.00 13.05 5.27
C LEU A 154 -15.53 12.90 5.34
N MET A 155 -16.23 13.90 5.85
CA MET A 155 -17.69 13.85 6.03
C MET A 155 -18.47 14.42 4.86
N THR A 156 -17.84 15.17 3.97
CA THR A 156 -18.50 15.71 2.78
C THR A 156 -18.79 14.58 1.79
N PRO A 157 -20.05 14.42 1.35
CA PRO A 157 -20.38 13.45 0.30
C PRO A 157 -19.63 13.75 -0.98
N LEU A 158 -19.26 12.70 -1.71
CA LEU A 158 -18.62 12.85 -3.02
C LEU A 158 -19.59 13.56 -3.98
N PRO A 159 -19.15 14.57 -4.75
CA PRO A 159 -19.99 15.17 -5.77
C PRO A 159 -20.41 14.12 -6.82
N PRO A 160 -21.68 14.09 -7.28
CA PRO A 160 -22.15 13.16 -8.32
C PRO A 160 -21.29 13.16 -9.58
N GLU A 161 -20.79 14.34 -9.98
CA GLU A 161 -19.87 14.51 -11.10
C GLU A 161 -18.56 13.74 -10.92
N SER A 162 -18.01 13.71 -9.72
CA SER A 162 -16.79 12.96 -9.42
C SER A 162 -17.00 11.45 -9.58
N VAL A 163 -18.17 10.94 -9.21
CA VAL A 163 -18.54 9.53 -9.37
C VAL A 163 -18.60 9.16 -10.86
N PHE A 164 -19.25 9.98 -11.69
CA PHE A 164 -19.33 9.73 -13.12
C PHE A 164 -18.02 9.98 -13.85
N PHE A 165 -17.21 10.92 -13.39
CA PHE A 165 -15.86 11.11 -13.91
C PHE A 165 -15.00 9.86 -13.75
N MET A 166 -15.07 9.19 -12.61
CA MET A 166 -14.38 7.91 -12.40
C MET A 166 -14.87 6.82 -13.36
N ILE A 167 -16.19 6.72 -13.56
CA ILE A 167 -16.78 5.77 -14.52
C ILE A 167 -16.28 6.04 -15.94
N GLN A 168 -16.20 7.31 -16.33
CA GLN A 168 -15.72 7.72 -17.66
C GLN A 168 -14.22 7.49 -17.83
N SER A 169 -13.45 7.56 -16.74
CA SER A 169 -12.01 7.26 -16.72
C SER A 169 -11.71 5.76 -16.83
N GLY A 170 -12.75 4.91 -16.95
CA GLY A 170 -12.59 3.46 -17.16
C GLY A 170 -12.82 2.59 -15.93
N TRP A 171 -13.12 3.18 -14.78
CA TRP A 171 -13.50 2.37 -13.62
C TRP A 171 -14.83 1.68 -13.84
N PRO A 172 -15.00 0.42 -13.38
CA PRO A 172 -16.25 -0.31 -13.53
C PRO A 172 -17.43 0.42 -12.88
N ALA A 173 -18.46 0.75 -13.68
CA ALA A 173 -19.62 1.53 -13.22
C ALA A 173 -20.34 0.89 -12.04
N ASP A 174 -20.52 -0.43 -12.07
CA ASP A 174 -21.13 -1.20 -10.99
C ASP A 174 -20.36 -1.09 -9.67
N ALA A 175 -19.04 -1.20 -9.72
CA ALA A 175 -18.18 -1.11 -8.54
C ALA A 175 -18.16 0.32 -7.97
N VAL A 176 -18.02 1.33 -8.82
CA VAL A 176 -17.99 2.75 -8.42
C VAL A 176 -19.33 3.15 -7.80
N LEU A 177 -20.44 2.86 -8.46
CA LEU A 177 -21.78 3.21 -7.97
C LEU A 177 -22.10 2.46 -6.67
N PHE A 178 -21.75 1.17 -6.57
CA PHE A 178 -21.99 0.41 -5.35
C PHE A 178 -21.20 0.96 -4.16
N ALA A 179 -19.95 1.38 -4.37
CA ALA A 179 -19.12 1.94 -3.31
C ALA A 179 -19.54 3.37 -2.93
N ALA A 180 -19.76 4.24 -3.93
CA ALA A 180 -19.89 5.67 -3.73
C ALA A 180 -21.31 6.19 -3.55
N VAL A 181 -22.36 5.42 -3.91
CA VAL A 181 -23.76 5.86 -3.91
C VAL A 181 -24.57 5.12 -2.84
N ALA A 182 -25.29 5.87 -2.01
CA ALA A 182 -26.20 5.31 -1.01
C ALA A 182 -27.61 5.10 -1.57
N GLU A 183 -28.08 5.99 -2.45
CA GLU A 183 -29.41 5.93 -3.01
C GLU A 183 -29.44 6.63 -4.37
N MET A 184 -30.26 6.16 -5.30
CA MET A 184 -30.46 6.73 -6.63
C MET A 184 -31.94 6.71 -7.01
N ASN A 185 -32.57 7.89 -7.17
CA ASN A 185 -34.00 8.04 -7.46
C ASN A 185 -34.91 7.16 -6.58
N GLY A 186 -34.62 7.07 -5.26
CA GLY A 186 -35.38 6.27 -4.31
C GLY A 186 -34.99 4.79 -4.23
N LEU A 187 -34.12 4.30 -5.09
CA LEU A 187 -33.56 2.95 -5.00
C LEU A 187 -32.37 2.93 -4.03
N LYS A 188 -32.47 2.15 -2.98
CA LYS A 188 -31.47 2.12 -1.90
C LYS A 188 -30.39 1.09 -2.17
N ASN A 189 -29.16 1.49 -1.90
CA ASN A 189 -28.00 0.61 -1.84
C ASN A 189 -27.92 -0.07 -0.46
N GLN A 190 -27.02 -1.02 -0.32
CA GLN A 190 -26.65 -1.61 0.96
C GLN A 190 -26.32 -0.53 1.99
N GLY A 191 -26.99 -0.59 3.11
CA GLY A 191 -26.83 0.36 4.23
C GLY A 191 -26.05 -0.26 5.38
N THR A 192 -25.46 0.62 6.21
CA THR A 192 -24.81 0.24 7.48
C THR A 192 -25.36 1.09 8.61
N SER A 193 -25.61 0.48 9.75
CA SER A 193 -26.11 1.13 10.95
C SER A 193 -25.55 0.46 12.20
N MET A 194 -25.86 1.00 13.36
CA MET A 194 -25.55 0.36 14.67
C MET A 194 -26.21 -1.02 14.85
N LYS A 195 -27.27 -1.31 14.08
CA LYS A 195 -27.96 -2.60 14.08
C LYS A 195 -27.35 -3.62 13.10
N GLY A 196 -26.31 -3.21 12.37
CA GLY A 196 -25.66 -4.02 11.34
C GLY A 196 -25.92 -3.52 9.92
N VAL A 197 -25.83 -4.42 8.97
CA VAL A 197 -25.97 -4.17 7.54
C VAL A 197 -27.41 -4.41 7.09
N SER A 198 -27.92 -3.61 6.15
CA SER A 198 -29.17 -3.85 5.43
C SER A 198 -28.84 -4.15 3.95
N PRO A 199 -29.54 -5.13 3.33
CA PRO A 199 -29.30 -5.46 1.93
C PRO A 199 -29.72 -4.31 1.01
N PRO A 200 -29.21 -4.25 -0.23
CA PRO A 200 -29.64 -3.29 -1.23
C PRO A 200 -30.97 -3.70 -1.86
N ASP A 201 -31.69 -2.72 -2.41
CA ASP A 201 -32.88 -3.00 -3.22
C ASP A 201 -32.49 -3.79 -4.49
N ALA A 202 -33.30 -4.78 -4.88
CA ALA A 202 -33.08 -5.53 -6.11
C ALA A 202 -33.04 -4.61 -7.35
N GLY A 203 -33.86 -3.53 -7.36
CA GLY A 203 -33.83 -2.51 -8.40
C GLY A 203 -32.50 -1.76 -8.47
N PHE A 204 -31.88 -1.46 -7.33
CA PHE A 204 -30.57 -0.83 -7.30
C PHE A 204 -29.49 -1.74 -7.90
N LEU A 205 -29.46 -3.03 -7.53
CA LEU A 205 -28.53 -4.01 -8.11
C LEU A 205 -28.72 -4.14 -9.63
N ARG A 206 -29.97 -4.08 -10.10
CA ARG A 206 -30.25 -4.11 -11.52
C ARG A 206 -29.74 -2.88 -12.25
N VAL A 207 -29.91 -1.67 -11.66
CA VAL A 207 -29.31 -0.42 -12.18
C VAL A 207 -27.79 -0.55 -12.32
N LEU A 208 -27.10 -1.12 -11.33
CA LEU A 208 -25.65 -1.32 -11.40
C LEU A 208 -25.26 -2.21 -12.60
N ALA A 209 -25.95 -3.34 -12.75
CA ALA A 209 -25.69 -4.28 -13.83
C ALA A 209 -25.91 -3.64 -15.21
N LEU A 210 -26.99 -2.87 -15.36
CA LEU A 210 -27.31 -2.14 -16.59
C LEU A 210 -26.26 -1.04 -16.89
N MET A 211 -25.90 -0.23 -15.89
CA MET A 211 -24.88 0.80 -16.04
C MET A 211 -23.53 0.22 -16.49
N ARG A 212 -23.16 -0.97 -15.96
CA ARG A 212 -21.94 -1.65 -16.40
C ARG A 212 -22.01 -2.10 -17.85
N LYS A 213 -23.14 -2.69 -18.29
CA LYS A 213 -23.34 -3.10 -19.68
C LYS A 213 -23.32 -1.90 -20.65
N ILE A 214 -24.02 -0.82 -20.28
CA ILE A 214 -24.09 0.41 -21.07
C ILE A 214 -22.73 1.09 -21.14
N GLN A 215 -21.95 1.07 -20.05
CA GLN A 215 -20.56 1.56 -20.04
C GLN A 215 -19.69 0.77 -21.03
N LEU A 216 -19.77 -0.57 -21.02
CA LEU A 216 -18.97 -1.43 -21.89
C LEU A 216 -19.32 -1.25 -23.38
N SER A 217 -20.55 -0.91 -23.70
CA SER A 217 -20.98 -0.63 -25.06
C SER A 217 -20.56 0.78 -25.56
N GLY A 218 -20.04 1.64 -24.65
CA GLY A 218 -19.72 3.03 -24.99
C GLY A 218 -20.94 3.91 -25.26
N ALA A 219 -22.15 3.45 -24.86
CA ALA A 219 -23.40 4.17 -25.12
C ALA A 219 -23.73 5.26 -24.09
N VAL A 220 -22.93 5.41 -23.03
CA VAL A 220 -23.10 6.45 -22.02
C VAL A 220 -21.98 7.48 -22.11
N ALA A 221 -22.33 8.74 -22.00
CA ALA A 221 -21.38 9.84 -21.88
C ALA A 221 -21.79 10.81 -20.77
N PHE A 222 -20.81 11.31 -20.08
CA PHE A 222 -20.95 12.36 -19.06
C PHE A 222 -20.39 13.66 -19.59
N ARG A 223 -21.09 14.77 -19.36
CA ARG A 223 -20.68 16.12 -19.75
C ARG A 223 -20.96 17.09 -18.63
N VAL A 224 -20.10 18.09 -18.48
CA VAL A 224 -20.36 19.25 -17.62
C VAL A 224 -20.73 20.41 -18.54
N LYS A 225 -21.94 20.95 -18.39
CA LYS A 225 -22.37 22.18 -19.03
C LYS A 225 -22.22 23.33 -18.06
N GLN A 226 -21.75 24.46 -18.54
CA GLN A 226 -21.71 25.70 -17.80
C GLN A 226 -22.71 26.67 -18.46
N ASP A 227 -23.61 27.16 -17.63
CA ASP A 227 -24.58 28.19 -18.11
C ASP A 227 -23.95 29.58 -18.14
N SER A 228 -24.73 30.54 -18.64
CA SER A 228 -24.32 31.94 -18.70
C SER A 228 -24.08 32.62 -17.36
N GLN A 229 -24.56 32.01 -16.28
CA GLN A 229 -24.36 32.45 -14.87
C GLN A 229 -23.18 31.71 -14.19
N LYS A 230 -22.38 30.95 -14.94
CA LYS A 230 -21.26 30.14 -14.48
C LYS A 230 -21.68 28.97 -13.55
N GLN A 231 -22.98 28.62 -13.52
CA GLN A 231 -23.42 27.42 -12.83
C GLN A 231 -23.06 26.18 -13.67
N GLN A 232 -22.40 25.23 -13.02
CA GLN A 232 -22.04 23.97 -13.66
C GLN A 232 -23.15 22.95 -13.43
N THR A 233 -23.66 22.36 -14.51
CA THR A 233 -24.65 21.29 -14.48
C THR A 233 -24.02 20.03 -15.09
N SER A 234 -24.06 18.97 -14.33
CA SER A 234 -23.58 17.65 -14.76
C SER A 234 -24.68 16.93 -15.52
N ILE A 235 -24.38 16.48 -16.73
CA ILE A 235 -25.36 15.90 -17.64
C ILE A 235 -24.90 14.50 -18.06
N LEU A 236 -25.83 13.56 -17.95
CA LEU A 236 -25.71 12.21 -18.47
C LEU A 236 -26.44 12.14 -19.82
N THR A 237 -25.75 11.62 -20.84
CA THR A 237 -26.35 11.40 -22.17
C THR A 237 -26.18 9.95 -22.57
N PHE A 238 -27.19 9.41 -23.24
CA PHE A 238 -27.15 8.08 -23.83
C PHE A 238 -27.14 8.17 -25.35
N ARG A 239 -26.27 7.41 -26.00
CA ARG A 239 -26.31 7.26 -27.44
C ARG A 239 -27.57 6.51 -27.84
N SER A 240 -28.27 7.03 -28.88
CA SER A 240 -29.42 6.36 -29.48
C SER A 240 -29.14 5.83 -30.90
N LYS A 241 -27.98 6.21 -31.49
CA LYS A 241 -27.58 5.80 -32.85
C LYS A 241 -26.32 4.95 -32.77
N ASP A 242 -26.18 4.01 -33.69
CA ASP A 242 -25.00 3.13 -33.82
C ASP A 242 -24.72 2.27 -32.57
N ILE A 243 -25.79 1.83 -31.92
CA ILE A 243 -25.71 0.91 -30.77
C ILE A 243 -26.51 -0.37 -31.07
N SER A 244 -26.18 -1.46 -30.37
CA SER A 244 -26.91 -2.72 -30.54
C SER A 244 -28.35 -2.62 -30.02
N PRO A 245 -29.32 -3.38 -30.60
CA PRO A 245 -30.69 -3.43 -30.07
C PRO A 245 -30.71 -3.79 -28.57
N GLN A 246 -29.85 -4.69 -28.14
CA GLN A 246 -29.75 -5.08 -26.72
C GLN A 246 -29.32 -3.91 -25.84
N THR A 247 -28.37 -3.09 -26.30
CA THR A 247 -27.94 -1.90 -25.54
C THR A 247 -29.06 -0.87 -25.44
N LEU A 248 -29.88 -0.72 -26.48
CA LEU A 248 -31.05 0.15 -26.45
C LEU A 248 -32.08 -0.33 -25.43
N GLU A 249 -32.36 -1.63 -25.40
CA GLU A 249 -33.23 -2.25 -24.38
C GLU A 249 -32.68 -2.03 -22.95
N ASP A 250 -31.39 -2.24 -22.74
CA ASP A 250 -30.74 -2.00 -21.45
C ASP A 250 -30.89 -0.51 -21.02
N ILE A 251 -30.78 0.45 -21.95
CA ILE A 251 -31.02 1.89 -21.69
C ILE A 251 -32.49 2.15 -21.32
N HIS A 252 -33.43 1.58 -22.05
CA HIS A 252 -34.87 1.74 -21.76
C HIS A 252 -35.23 1.14 -20.40
N GLU A 253 -34.67 -0.03 -20.06
CA GLU A 253 -34.88 -0.63 -18.75
C GLU A 253 -34.30 0.24 -17.63
N LEU A 254 -33.08 0.77 -17.82
CA LEU A 254 -32.45 1.68 -16.87
C LEU A 254 -33.31 2.93 -16.62
N ARG A 255 -33.79 3.56 -17.68
CA ARG A 255 -34.67 4.73 -17.57
C ARG A 255 -35.96 4.43 -16.83
N ARG A 256 -36.57 3.30 -17.11
CA ARG A 256 -37.79 2.86 -16.42
C ARG A 256 -37.54 2.64 -14.92
N LEU A 257 -36.44 1.96 -14.55
CA LEU A 257 -36.10 1.73 -13.15
C LEU A 257 -35.85 3.05 -12.38
N LEU A 258 -35.20 4.01 -13.03
CA LEU A 258 -34.91 5.31 -12.47
C LEU A 258 -36.06 6.34 -12.67
N ARG A 259 -37.20 5.92 -13.27
CA ARG A 259 -38.36 6.76 -13.56
C ARG A 259 -38.02 7.99 -14.40
N LEU A 260 -37.18 7.80 -15.41
CA LEU A 260 -36.74 8.86 -16.32
C LEU A 260 -37.62 8.90 -17.59
N ASP A 261 -37.72 10.09 -18.17
CA ASP A 261 -38.33 10.30 -19.50
C ASP A 261 -37.62 9.38 -20.53
N PRO A 262 -38.39 8.52 -21.24
CA PRO A 262 -37.81 7.58 -22.20
C PRO A 262 -37.08 8.27 -23.37
N ASP A 263 -37.47 9.49 -23.70
CA ASP A 263 -36.99 10.23 -24.90
C ASP A 263 -36.02 11.37 -24.52
N ALA A 264 -35.77 11.61 -23.24
CA ALA A 264 -34.89 12.70 -22.83
C ALA A 264 -33.47 12.55 -23.41
N ALA A 265 -33.05 13.54 -24.19
CA ALA A 265 -31.72 13.58 -24.77
C ALA A 265 -30.62 13.80 -23.70
N GLU A 266 -30.96 14.53 -22.64
CA GLU A 266 -30.08 14.93 -21.57
C GLU A 266 -30.76 14.69 -20.23
N ILE A 267 -30.02 14.14 -19.29
CA ILE A 267 -30.46 13.84 -17.93
C ILE A 267 -29.52 14.54 -16.97
N SER A 268 -30.06 15.41 -16.12
CA SER A 268 -29.27 16.13 -15.13
C SER A 268 -28.91 15.24 -13.96
N LEU A 269 -27.68 15.35 -13.45
CA LEU A 269 -27.23 14.70 -12.23
C LEU A 269 -27.32 15.70 -11.08
N VAL A 270 -28.05 15.33 -10.04
CA VAL A 270 -28.23 16.19 -8.87
C VAL A 270 -27.88 15.42 -7.60
N PHE A 271 -27.36 16.12 -6.60
CA PHE A 271 -27.17 15.55 -5.27
C PHE A 271 -28.49 15.53 -4.52
N GLY A 272 -28.92 14.35 -4.08
CA GLY A 272 -30.16 14.16 -3.32
C GLY A 272 -30.65 12.72 -3.37
N SER A 273 -31.71 12.42 -2.61
CA SER A 273 -32.35 11.11 -2.62
C SER A 273 -33.48 10.97 -3.61
N THR A 274 -34.12 12.10 -3.98
CA THR A 274 -35.33 12.13 -4.81
C THR A 274 -35.17 13.14 -5.93
N ALA A 275 -35.46 12.73 -7.15
CA ALA A 275 -35.54 13.63 -8.32
C ALA A 275 -36.77 14.54 -8.23
N THR A 276 -36.68 15.75 -8.73
CA THR A 276 -37.80 16.71 -8.80
C THR A 276 -38.62 16.54 -10.08
N ASN A 277 -38.04 15.93 -11.12
CA ASN A 277 -38.68 15.66 -12.39
C ASN A 277 -38.08 14.40 -13.04
N ASP A 278 -38.65 13.97 -14.18
CA ASP A 278 -38.24 12.78 -14.93
C ASP A 278 -36.99 12.96 -15.82
N LYS A 279 -36.35 14.13 -15.77
CA LYS A 279 -35.07 14.42 -16.45
C LYS A 279 -33.89 14.54 -15.47
N GLU A 280 -34.07 14.07 -14.25
CA GLU A 280 -33.07 14.12 -13.21
C GLU A 280 -32.74 12.75 -12.66
N VAL A 281 -31.45 12.47 -12.48
CA VAL A 281 -30.96 11.42 -11.60
C VAL A 281 -30.48 12.06 -10.32
N ALA A 282 -31.30 11.93 -9.28
CA ALA A 282 -30.92 12.30 -7.93
C ALA A 282 -30.09 11.19 -7.32
N MET A 283 -28.91 11.55 -6.85
CA MET A 283 -27.94 10.61 -6.32
C MET A 283 -27.48 11.06 -4.94
N LEU A 284 -27.83 10.29 -3.92
CA LEU A 284 -27.29 10.47 -2.58
C LEU A 284 -25.95 9.73 -2.51
N THR A 285 -24.86 10.48 -2.61
CA THR A 285 -23.52 9.91 -2.55
C THR A 285 -23.06 9.74 -1.11
N ARG A 286 -22.10 8.84 -0.93
CA ARG A 286 -21.47 8.57 0.36
C ARG A 286 -20.25 9.48 0.56
N SER A 287 -20.06 9.92 1.80
CA SER A 287 -18.77 10.51 2.21
C SER A 287 -17.71 9.42 2.36
N LEU A 288 -16.45 9.80 2.43
CA LEU A 288 -15.35 8.86 2.71
C LEU A 288 -15.51 8.18 4.06
N MET A 289 -15.97 8.91 5.08
CA MET A 289 -16.25 8.33 6.40
C MET A 289 -17.35 7.26 6.30
N HIS A 290 -18.41 7.51 5.53
CA HIS A 290 -19.47 6.53 5.32
C HIS A 290 -18.95 5.29 4.59
N GLN A 291 -18.06 5.46 3.61
CA GLN A 291 -17.46 4.33 2.89
C GLN A 291 -16.56 3.50 3.81
N LEU A 292 -15.75 4.13 4.67
CA LEU A 292 -14.98 3.42 5.70
C LEU A 292 -15.88 2.64 6.66
N ALA A 293 -16.98 3.23 7.11
CA ALA A 293 -17.95 2.56 7.98
C ALA A 293 -18.60 1.37 7.26
N THR A 294 -18.89 1.51 5.95
CA THR A 294 -19.39 0.40 5.13
C THR A 294 -18.38 -0.74 5.03
N MET A 295 -17.09 -0.43 4.87
CA MET A 295 -16.04 -1.45 4.88
C MET A 295 -15.85 -2.08 6.27
N ALA A 296 -15.96 -1.27 7.31
CA ALA A 296 -15.87 -1.73 8.69
C ALA A 296 -16.95 -2.78 9.02
N SER A 297 -18.17 -2.60 8.51
CA SER A 297 -19.25 -3.56 8.68
C SER A 297 -19.00 -4.91 7.98
N GLN A 298 -18.01 -4.97 7.08
CA GLN A 298 -17.64 -6.18 6.32
C GLN A 298 -16.40 -6.90 6.89
N VAL A 299 -15.85 -6.38 7.99
CA VAL A 299 -14.78 -7.04 8.73
C VAL A 299 -15.33 -8.27 9.43
N ASP A 300 -14.71 -9.43 9.23
CA ASP A 300 -14.99 -10.65 9.99
C ASP A 300 -14.42 -10.49 11.41
N ALA A 301 -15.18 -9.82 12.30
CA ALA A 301 -14.79 -9.70 13.70
C ALA A 301 -14.93 -11.05 14.41
N PRO A 302 -14.10 -11.36 15.42
CA PRO A 302 -14.28 -12.55 16.25
C PRO A 302 -15.70 -12.59 16.84
N GLU A 303 -16.37 -13.74 16.75
CA GLU A 303 -17.76 -13.90 17.26
C GLU A 303 -17.88 -13.52 18.74
N GLU A 304 -16.85 -13.81 19.52
CA GLU A 304 -16.80 -13.43 20.95
C GLU A 304 -16.87 -11.92 21.15
N ASP A 305 -16.18 -11.12 20.31
CA ASP A 305 -16.17 -9.68 20.43
C ASP A 305 -17.54 -9.07 20.06
N VAL A 306 -18.21 -9.66 19.05
CA VAL A 306 -19.57 -9.25 18.66
C VAL A 306 -20.55 -9.62 19.78
N ARG A 307 -20.47 -10.84 20.32
CA ARG A 307 -21.35 -11.32 21.40
C ARG A 307 -21.21 -10.51 22.69
N GLN A 308 -19.98 -10.11 23.02
CA GLN A 308 -19.69 -9.28 24.19
C GLN A 308 -19.95 -7.78 23.98
N GLY A 309 -20.39 -7.38 22.78
CA GLY A 309 -20.65 -5.96 22.47
C GLY A 309 -19.39 -5.13 22.31
N ARG A 310 -18.21 -5.73 22.09
CA ARG A 310 -16.97 -5.01 21.79
C ARG A 310 -16.88 -4.56 20.34
N ALA A 311 -17.48 -5.34 19.42
CA ALA A 311 -17.57 -5.00 18.01
C ALA A 311 -19.03 -4.84 17.56
N VAL A 312 -19.30 -3.88 16.70
CA VAL A 312 -20.64 -3.64 16.13
C VAL A 312 -21.05 -4.85 15.26
N PRO A 313 -22.33 -5.32 15.28
CA PRO A 313 -22.80 -6.30 14.32
C PRO A 313 -22.58 -5.85 12.87
N GLY A 314 -22.21 -6.77 11.97
CA GLY A 314 -21.86 -6.44 10.59
C GLY A 314 -22.38 -7.43 9.57
N TRP A 315 -21.50 -7.90 8.69
CA TRP A 315 -21.84 -8.79 7.58
C TRP A 315 -22.63 -10.05 8.01
N GLU A 316 -22.32 -10.61 9.17
CA GLU A 316 -22.97 -11.81 9.71
C GLU A 316 -24.49 -11.68 9.84
N VAL A 317 -25.01 -10.45 9.97
CA VAL A 317 -26.46 -10.18 10.08
C VAL A 317 -27.19 -10.46 8.77
N VAL A 318 -26.54 -10.26 7.64
CA VAL A 318 -27.13 -10.38 6.30
C VAL A 318 -26.49 -11.48 5.44
N ALA A 319 -25.61 -12.29 6.02
CA ALA A 319 -24.84 -13.29 5.27
C ALA A 319 -25.73 -14.28 4.50
N ASN A 320 -26.95 -14.52 4.96
CA ASN A 320 -27.94 -15.42 4.37
C ASN A 320 -28.95 -14.71 3.46
N ASP A 321 -28.88 -13.38 3.32
CA ASP A 321 -29.76 -12.63 2.42
C ASP A 321 -29.26 -12.74 0.98
N THR A 322 -30.16 -13.14 0.05
CA THR A 322 -29.82 -13.35 -1.36
C THR A 322 -29.44 -12.06 -2.10
N ASN A 323 -29.87 -10.90 -1.59
CA ASN A 323 -29.56 -9.58 -2.15
C ASN A 323 -28.33 -8.96 -1.51
N ALA A 324 -27.84 -9.52 -0.41
CA ALA A 324 -26.64 -8.98 0.24
C ALA A 324 -25.40 -9.15 -0.64
N VAL A 325 -24.64 -8.07 -0.83
CA VAL A 325 -23.42 -8.06 -1.64
C VAL A 325 -22.24 -7.78 -0.76
N ARG A 326 -21.34 -8.74 -0.63
CA ARG A 326 -20.09 -8.51 0.08
C ARG A 326 -19.14 -7.69 -0.79
N LEU A 327 -18.81 -6.47 -0.37
CA LEU A 327 -17.87 -5.58 -1.07
C LEU A 327 -16.44 -6.08 -0.95
N ILE A 328 -16.04 -6.30 0.29
CA ILE A 328 -14.67 -6.61 0.68
C ILE A 328 -14.68 -7.68 1.76
N GLN A 329 -13.72 -8.56 1.76
CA GLN A 329 -13.53 -9.54 2.82
C GLN A 329 -12.27 -9.21 3.61
N ILE A 330 -12.44 -8.69 4.82
CA ILE A 330 -11.38 -8.49 5.79
C ILE A 330 -11.51 -9.58 6.83
N ARG A 331 -10.61 -10.55 6.80
CA ARG A 331 -10.63 -11.74 7.67
C ARG A 331 -9.97 -11.46 9.00
N SER A 332 -10.27 -12.28 10.01
CA SER A 332 -9.56 -12.27 11.29
C SER A 332 -8.98 -13.64 11.64
N SER A 333 -7.87 -13.63 12.40
CA SER A 333 -7.21 -14.85 12.90
C SER A 333 -6.39 -14.54 14.16
N LYS A 334 -6.12 -15.57 14.99
CA LYS A 334 -5.24 -15.44 16.17
C LYS A 334 -3.76 -15.38 15.81
N SER A 335 -3.38 -16.00 14.71
CA SER A 335 -1.99 -16.03 14.23
C SER A 335 -1.83 -15.17 12.98
N LYS A 336 -0.61 -14.65 12.78
CA LYS A 336 -0.29 -13.89 11.57
C LYS A 336 -0.44 -14.77 10.34
N PRO A 337 -1.29 -14.40 9.37
CA PRO A 337 -1.46 -15.17 8.13
C PRO A 337 -0.25 -15.01 7.21
N ALA A 338 -0.01 -16.03 6.38
CA ALA A 338 0.88 -15.94 5.23
C ALA A 338 0.11 -15.36 4.02
N ASP A 339 0.83 -14.89 2.99
CA ASP A 339 0.28 -14.47 1.70
C ASP A 339 -0.85 -13.42 1.82
N THR A 340 -0.57 -12.31 2.48
CA THR A 340 -1.53 -11.22 2.67
C THR A 340 -1.22 -10.03 1.77
N PHE A 341 -2.24 -9.43 1.17
CA PHE A 341 -2.13 -8.13 0.50
C PHE A 341 -1.86 -7.01 1.51
N VAL A 342 -2.50 -7.06 2.66
CA VAL A 342 -2.28 -6.19 3.81
C VAL A 342 -2.74 -6.91 5.08
N ALA A 343 -2.02 -6.74 6.18
CA ALA A 343 -2.37 -7.30 7.48
C ALA A 343 -1.97 -6.36 8.61
N ILE A 344 -2.81 -6.31 9.66
CA ILE A 344 -2.56 -5.56 10.90
C ILE A 344 -2.90 -6.41 12.11
N ASP A 345 -2.27 -6.10 13.25
CA ASP A 345 -2.63 -6.63 14.55
C ASP A 345 -3.46 -5.61 15.31
N TYR A 346 -4.60 -6.06 15.87
CA TYR A 346 -5.48 -5.22 16.65
C TYR A 346 -6.29 -6.08 17.65
N HIS A 347 -6.35 -5.68 18.92
CA HIS A 347 -7.03 -6.44 19.99
C HIS A 347 -6.64 -7.93 20.03
N HIS A 348 -5.35 -8.22 19.90
CA HIS A 348 -4.79 -9.58 19.91
C HIS A 348 -5.28 -10.50 18.78
N HIS A 349 -5.82 -9.92 17.70
CA HIS A 349 -6.19 -10.62 16.48
C HIS A 349 -5.54 -9.95 15.28
N TRP A 350 -5.15 -10.78 14.30
CA TRP A 350 -4.72 -10.31 13.00
C TRP A 350 -5.94 -10.10 12.11
N PHE A 351 -6.01 -8.91 11.48
CA PHE A 351 -6.99 -8.58 10.47
C PHE A 351 -6.28 -8.40 9.13
N TRP A 352 -6.83 -8.99 8.05
CA TRP A 352 -6.09 -9.07 6.81
C TRP A 352 -6.98 -9.27 5.57
N ILE A 353 -6.43 -8.88 4.41
CA ILE A 353 -6.99 -9.13 3.10
C ILE A 353 -6.08 -10.16 2.41
N ASP A 354 -6.68 -11.22 1.85
CA ASP A 354 -5.97 -12.28 1.13
C ASP A 354 -5.37 -11.71 -0.17
N ASP A 355 -4.10 -12.03 -0.47
CA ASP A 355 -3.45 -11.54 -1.69
C ASP A 355 -4.05 -12.12 -2.97
N ARG A 356 -4.77 -13.24 -2.88
CA ARG A 356 -5.50 -13.88 -3.98
C ARG A 356 -6.91 -13.32 -4.18
N ASP A 357 -7.44 -12.55 -3.25
CA ASP A 357 -8.77 -11.94 -3.37
C ASP A 357 -8.71 -10.64 -4.19
N LEU A 358 -8.74 -10.78 -5.51
CA LEU A 358 -8.70 -9.65 -6.44
C LEU A 358 -9.87 -8.68 -6.27
N LYS A 359 -11.04 -9.16 -5.83
CA LYS A 359 -12.20 -8.30 -5.59
C LYS A 359 -11.94 -7.38 -4.42
N SER A 360 -11.54 -7.92 -3.27
CA SER A 360 -11.23 -7.14 -2.07
C SER A 360 -10.04 -6.20 -2.29
N LYS A 361 -9.00 -6.65 -2.99
CA LYS A 361 -7.85 -5.79 -3.35
C LYS A 361 -8.29 -4.59 -4.20
N ARG A 362 -9.14 -4.80 -5.19
CA ARG A 362 -9.64 -3.72 -6.06
C ARG A 362 -10.44 -2.69 -5.28
N VAL A 363 -11.36 -3.15 -4.43
CA VAL A 363 -12.19 -2.25 -3.61
C VAL A 363 -11.34 -1.46 -2.62
N PHE A 364 -10.37 -2.12 -1.98
CA PHE A 364 -9.46 -1.46 -1.04
C PHE A 364 -8.57 -0.43 -1.73
N SER A 365 -7.98 -0.78 -2.88
CA SER A 365 -7.15 0.16 -3.67
C SER A 365 -7.98 1.34 -4.19
N PHE A 366 -9.23 1.10 -4.59
CA PHE A 366 -10.15 2.16 -4.98
C PHE A 366 -10.43 3.13 -3.82
N MET A 367 -10.67 2.62 -2.62
CA MET A 367 -10.83 3.46 -1.44
C MET A 367 -9.58 4.30 -1.16
N MET A 368 -8.40 3.72 -1.21
CA MET A 368 -7.15 4.46 -1.03
C MET A 368 -7.01 5.59 -2.05
N MET A 369 -7.39 5.34 -3.31
CA MET A 369 -7.37 6.38 -4.34
C MET A 369 -8.39 7.50 -4.05
N LEU A 370 -9.57 7.17 -3.52
CA LEU A 370 -10.56 8.19 -3.12
C LEU A 370 -10.03 9.08 -1.99
N PHE A 371 -9.25 8.55 -1.07
CA PHE A 371 -8.59 9.35 -0.04
C PHE A 371 -7.64 10.40 -0.64
N THR A 372 -6.89 10.05 -1.67
CA THR A 372 -6.01 11.04 -2.34
C THR A 372 -6.77 12.14 -3.06
N LEU A 373 -7.97 11.84 -3.57
CA LEU A 373 -8.83 12.84 -4.20
C LEU A 373 -9.50 13.78 -3.18
N ALA A 374 -9.72 13.31 -1.96
CA ALA A 374 -10.30 14.12 -0.89
C ALA A 374 -9.27 15.01 -0.19
N ASP A 375 -8.00 14.68 -0.31
CA ASP A 375 -6.92 15.55 0.13
C ASP A 375 -6.80 16.72 -0.85
N THR A 376 -7.39 17.85 -0.50
CA THR A 376 -7.50 19.04 -1.35
C THR A 376 -6.18 19.75 -1.62
N GLY A 377 -5.05 19.14 -1.28
CA GLY A 377 -3.72 19.59 -1.71
C GLY A 377 -3.25 20.95 -1.23
N GLU A 378 -4.06 21.70 -0.51
CA GLU A 378 -3.61 22.94 0.15
C GLU A 378 -2.81 22.57 1.42
N ARG A 379 -1.60 22.11 1.19
CA ARG A 379 -0.59 22.11 2.26
C ARG A 379 -0.38 23.57 2.61
N GLU A 380 -0.80 23.98 3.79
CA GLU A 380 -0.30 25.22 4.36
C GLU A 380 1.22 25.11 4.28
N ASN A 381 1.86 26.05 3.54
CA ASN A 381 3.30 26.17 3.47
C ASN A 381 3.81 26.62 4.84
N LEU A 382 3.83 25.70 5.79
CA LEU A 382 4.56 25.90 7.03
C LEU A 382 6.05 25.88 6.65
N PRO A 383 6.80 26.93 6.97
CA PRO A 383 8.22 26.98 6.67
C PRO A 383 8.90 25.81 7.41
N LEU A 384 9.37 24.82 6.65
CA LEU A 384 10.18 23.73 7.16
C LEU A 384 11.59 24.26 7.47
N ILE A 385 11.83 24.68 8.70
CA ILE A 385 13.18 24.93 9.20
C ILE A 385 13.74 23.57 9.61
N THR A 386 14.53 22.98 8.73
CA THR A 386 15.29 21.77 9.06
C THR A 386 16.61 22.21 9.70
N ILE A 387 16.74 22.05 11.01
CA ILE A 387 18.02 22.21 11.71
C ILE A 387 18.64 20.81 11.76
N PRO A 388 19.75 20.55 11.05
CA PRO A 388 20.45 19.29 11.19
C PRO A 388 20.99 19.20 12.62
N ALA A 389 20.65 18.14 13.34
CA ALA A 389 21.27 17.80 14.61
C ALA A 389 22.75 17.46 14.32
N GLN A 390 23.67 18.23 14.92
CA GLN A 390 25.11 18.01 14.86
C GLN A 390 25.52 16.76 15.63
#